data_7576e74b1eeafdb65302b20d707e3d71
#
_entry.id   7576e74b1eeafdb65302b20d707e3d71
#
_cell.length_a   1.000
_cell.length_b   1.000
_cell.length_c   1.000
_cell.angle_alpha   90.00
_cell.angle_beta   90.00
_cell.angle_gamma   90.00
#
_symmetry.space_group_name_H-M   'P 1'
#
loop_
_entity.id
_entity.type
_entity.pdbx_description
1 polymer ?
#
loop_
_entity_poly.entity_id
_entity_poly.type
_entity_poly.pdbx_seq_one_letter_code
_entity_poly.pdbx_strand_id
1 'polypeptide(L)'
;MIYSQTGNYAGYSFAVPINIAAKVVSDIKKYGTVQRGMLGVAGADVTSELVQKEGLKVNEGFYVADFAEISAALAAGIEKGDVITAIDGHRITSFAQLQEQLSRFRPGDAVQVTVNRKGAEKTYKVTLRNQEGGSKLLKQSPNAANNRLGATLKELGANELRAYGLSYGLVVQSLQSNSALRKAGVREGFVLLTANNVPLRSQSDLNQVVSALDKAGSQSRSRRSALQLRGFYPETGEVVSFVVDL
;
A
#
# COMPACT_ATOMS: atom_id res chain seq x y z
N MET A 1 -16.52 4.59 9.89
CA MET A 1 -15.95 3.66 10.89
C MET A 1 -16.10 4.31 12.24
N ILE A 2 -16.67 3.63 13.22
CA ILE A 2 -16.78 4.11 14.60
C ILE A 2 -15.74 3.32 15.40
N TYR A 3 -14.79 4.00 16.00
CA TYR A 3 -13.77 3.38 16.85
C TYR A 3 -14.13 3.60 18.31
N SER A 4 -14.21 2.53 19.09
CA SER A 4 -14.42 2.59 20.53
C SER A 4 -13.56 1.52 21.21
N GLN A 5 -12.67 1.92 22.11
CA GLN A 5 -11.85 1.02 22.91
C GLN A 5 -12.64 0.38 24.07
N THR A 6 -13.74 1.01 24.49
CA THR A 6 -14.51 0.61 25.69
C THR A 6 -15.91 0.11 25.38
N GLY A 7 -16.29 0.02 24.10
CA GLY A 7 -17.65 -0.28 23.67
C GLY A 7 -18.62 0.90 23.80
N ASN A 8 -18.21 2.00 24.44
CA ASN A 8 -19.01 3.21 24.56
C ASN A 8 -18.75 4.18 23.40
N TYR A 9 -19.75 4.95 23.00
CA TYR A 9 -19.63 5.94 21.95
C TYR A 9 -18.64 7.05 22.35
N ALA A 10 -17.50 7.11 21.64
CA ALA A 10 -16.44 8.10 21.90
C ALA A 10 -16.61 9.42 21.13
N GLY A 11 -17.71 9.62 20.42
CA GLY A 11 -18.01 10.86 19.70
C GLY A 11 -17.25 11.07 18.38
N TYR A 12 -16.37 10.13 17.97
CA TYR A 12 -15.60 10.26 16.72
C TYR A 12 -16.20 9.40 15.63
N SER A 13 -16.61 10.01 14.52
CA SER A 13 -17.00 9.32 13.29
C SER A 13 -16.14 9.82 12.13
N PHE A 14 -15.68 8.89 11.31
CA PHE A 14 -14.87 9.19 10.14
C PHE A 14 -15.62 8.79 8.88
N ALA A 15 -15.68 9.72 7.92
CA ALA A 15 -16.22 9.47 6.59
C ALA A 15 -15.10 9.55 5.55
N VAL A 16 -15.10 8.63 4.59
CA VAL A 16 -14.19 8.67 3.44
C VAL A 16 -14.95 9.31 2.28
N PRO A 17 -14.42 10.37 1.66
CA PRO A 17 -15.01 10.97 0.46
C PRO A 17 -15.23 9.92 -0.65
N ILE A 18 -16.41 9.92 -1.26
CA ILE A 18 -16.79 8.87 -2.23
C ILE A 18 -15.86 8.80 -3.44
N ASN A 19 -15.30 9.93 -3.88
CA ASN A 19 -14.34 9.99 -4.98
C ASN A 19 -13.03 9.25 -4.65
N ILE A 20 -12.54 9.34 -3.42
CA ILE A 20 -11.36 8.61 -2.95
C ILE A 20 -11.69 7.11 -2.88
N ALA A 21 -12.85 6.75 -2.32
CA ALA A 21 -13.30 5.35 -2.26
C ALA A 21 -13.45 4.75 -3.67
N ALA A 22 -14.07 5.47 -4.60
CA ALA A 22 -14.24 5.03 -5.98
C ALA A 22 -12.90 4.82 -6.70
N LYS A 23 -11.92 5.73 -6.49
CA LYS A 23 -10.56 5.56 -7.03
C LYS A 23 -9.90 4.31 -6.47
N VAL A 24 -9.94 4.11 -5.15
CA VAL A 24 -9.34 2.94 -4.49
C VAL A 24 -9.91 1.64 -5.05
N VAL A 25 -11.24 1.53 -5.16
CA VAL A 25 -11.92 0.36 -5.75
C VAL A 25 -11.50 0.16 -7.20
N SER A 26 -11.46 1.23 -8.00
CA SER A 26 -11.02 1.18 -9.40
C SER A 26 -9.57 0.72 -9.52
N ASP A 27 -8.67 1.22 -8.67
CA ASP A 27 -7.25 0.86 -8.68
C ASP A 27 -7.06 -0.62 -8.30
N ILE A 28 -7.74 -1.10 -7.26
CA ILE A 28 -7.70 -2.51 -6.85
C ILE A 28 -8.22 -3.41 -7.97
N LYS A 29 -9.36 -3.06 -8.60
CA LYS A 29 -9.91 -3.84 -9.72
C LYS A 29 -8.97 -3.90 -10.94
N LYS A 30 -8.30 -2.80 -11.28
CA LYS A 30 -7.46 -2.70 -12.48
C LYS A 30 -6.02 -3.16 -12.28
N TYR A 31 -5.46 -2.91 -11.10
CA TYR A 31 -4.02 -3.05 -10.85
C TYR A 31 -3.69 -4.01 -9.71
N GLY A 32 -4.70 -4.50 -8.98
CA GLY A 32 -4.53 -5.34 -7.81
C GLY A 32 -4.02 -4.60 -6.56
N THR A 33 -3.68 -3.31 -6.70
CA THR A 33 -3.15 -2.47 -5.62
C THR A 33 -3.55 -1.03 -5.79
N VAL A 34 -3.63 -0.28 -4.69
CA VAL A 34 -3.94 1.14 -4.71
C VAL A 34 -2.75 1.93 -5.28
N GLN A 35 -3.00 2.74 -6.29
CA GLN A 35 -2.01 3.62 -6.89
C GLN A 35 -1.94 4.93 -6.12
N ARG A 36 -0.77 5.27 -5.58
CA ARG A 36 -0.55 6.51 -4.84
C ARG A 36 0.54 7.33 -5.50
N GLY A 37 0.17 8.51 -6.02
CA GLY A 37 1.13 9.50 -6.47
C GLY A 37 1.77 10.19 -5.27
N MET A 38 3.10 10.27 -5.24
CA MET A 38 3.86 10.84 -4.14
C MET A 38 4.71 12.02 -4.61
N LEU A 39 4.75 13.08 -3.78
CA LEU A 39 5.68 14.21 -3.95
C LEU A 39 7.07 13.91 -3.40
N GLY A 40 7.16 13.10 -2.35
CA GLY A 40 8.43 12.80 -1.68
C GLY A 40 8.98 13.96 -0.86
N VAL A 41 8.12 14.65 -0.11
CA VAL A 41 8.48 15.73 0.81
C VAL A 41 8.31 15.27 2.26
N ALA A 42 9.17 15.78 3.14
CA ALA A 42 9.08 15.63 4.59
C ALA A 42 9.06 17.03 5.22
N GLY A 43 8.28 17.20 6.29
CA GLY A 43 8.15 18.51 6.89
C GLY A 43 7.04 18.58 7.94
N ALA A 44 6.51 19.76 8.16
CA ALA A 44 5.50 20.01 9.16
C ALA A 44 4.47 21.05 8.68
N ASP A 45 3.32 21.09 9.33
CA ASP A 45 2.35 22.16 9.15
C ASP A 45 2.94 23.48 9.62
N VAL A 46 2.62 24.56 8.91
CA VAL A 46 3.05 25.90 9.29
C VAL A 46 2.30 26.32 10.56
N THR A 47 3.07 26.56 11.62
CA THR A 47 2.59 27.08 12.91
C THR A 47 3.18 28.47 13.17
N SER A 48 2.59 29.24 14.09
CA SER A 48 3.11 30.55 14.47
C SER A 48 4.56 30.49 14.98
N GLU A 49 4.93 29.40 15.66
CA GLU A 49 6.30 29.15 16.12
C GLU A 49 7.25 28.93 14.93
N LEU A 50 6.82 28.12 13.94
CA LEU A 50 7.61 27.86 12.75
C LEU A 50 7.78 29.11 11.88
N VAL A 51 6.73 29.95 11.78
CA VAL A 51 6.79 31.26 11.09
C VAL A 51 7.88 32.16 11.70
N GLN A 52 7.94 32.26 13.02
CA GLN A 52 8.94 33.06 13.71
C GLN A 52 10.35 32.47 13.56
N LYS A 53 10.49 31.17 13.74
CA LYS A 53 11.77 30.47 13.69
C LYS A 53 12.41 30.52 12.31
N GLU A 54 11.65 30.23 11.27
CA GLU A 54 12.14 30.11 9.89
C GLU A 54 11.93 31.41 9.08
N GLY A 55 11.32 32.45 9.67
CA GLY A 55 11.07 33.74 9.00
C GLY A 55 10.09 33.63 7.84
N LEU A 56 9.11 32.73 7.92
CA LEU A 56 8.16 32.47 6.86
C LEU A 56 7.28 33.69 6.61
N LYS A 57 6.81 33.86 5.37
CA LYS A 57 5.94 34.98 4.96
C LYS A 57 4.48 34.55 4.75
N VAL A 58 4.15 33.33 5.16
CA VAL A 58 2.80 32.74 5.14
C VAL A 58 2.52 32.09 6.49
N ASN A 59 1.24 32.08 6.91
CA ASN A 59 0.82 31.60 8.22
C ASN A 59 0.18 30.22 8.18
N GLU A 60 0.14 29.60 6.99
CA GLU A 60 -0.43 28.26 6.77
C GLU A 60 0.21 27.59 5.56
N GLY A 61 0.04 26.28 5.44
CA GLY A 61 0.61 25.46 4.41
C GLY A 61 1.44 24.31 4.99
N PHE A 62 2.15 23.62 4.12
CA PHE A 62 3.07 22.55 4.50
C PHE A 62 4.51 23.00 4.23
N TYR A 63 5.29 23.17 5.28
CA TYR A 63 6.71 23.56 5.22
C TYR A 63 7.55 22.33 4.82
N VAL A 64 8.38 22.48 3.79
CA VAL A 64 9.29 21.44 3.29
C VAL A 64 10.61 21.53 4.05
N ALA A 65 10.78 20.66 5.04
CA ALA A 65 12.02 20.57 5.82
C ALA A 65 13.06 19.68 5.13
N ASP A 66 12.60 18.60 4.48
CA ASP A 66 13.47 17.64 3.81
C ASP A 66 12.75 16.91 2.67
N PHE A 67 13.49 16.08 1.96
CA PHE A 67 12.99 15.24 0.88
C PHE A 67 13.26 13.76 1.17
N ALA A 68 12.36 12.91 0.69
CA ALA A 68 12.61 11.48 0.62
C ALA A 68 13.77 11.20 -0.36
N GLU A 69 14.42 10.06 -0.21
CA GLU A 69 15.51 9.63 -1.12
C GLU A 69 15.09 9.71 -2.60
N ILE A 70 13.81 9.41 -2.87
CA ILE A 70 13.19 9.54 -4.18
C ILE A 70 12.11 10.61 -4.10
N SER A 71 12.42 11.83 -4.53
CA SER A 71 11.50 12.97 -4.48
C SER A 71 11.15 13.49 -5.86
N ALA A 72 9.84 13.54 -6.16
CA ALA A 72 9.29 14.19 -7.33
C ALA A 72 9.37 15.73 -7.20
N ALA A 73 9.16 16.24 -5.98
CA ALA A 73 9.20 17.66 -5.68
C ALA A 73 10.61 18.24 -5.89
N LEU A 74 11.64 17.56 -5.35
CA LEU A 74 13.04 17.97 -5.55
C LEU A 74 13.42 17.98 -7.04
N ALA A 75 13.03 16.95 -7.78
CA ALA A 75 13.29 16.86 -9.22
C ALA A 75 12.59 17.96 -10.04
N ALA A 76 11.50 18.54 -9.53
CA ALA A 76 10.79 19.64 -10.16
C ALA A 76 11.33 21.04 -9.77
N GLY A 77 12.28 21.12 -8.83
CA GLY A 77 12.90 22.38 -8.40
C GLY A 77 12.29 23.00 -7.13
N ILE A 78 11.48 22.24 -6.39
CA ILE A 78 11.07 22.62 -5.04
C ILE A 78 12.27 22.45 -4.10
N GLU A 79 12.48 23.38 -3.18
CA GLU A 79 13.63 23.44 -2.30
C GLU A 79 13.23 23.31 -0.82
N LYS A 80 14.20 22.96 0.04
CA LYS A 80 14.01 23.04 1.48
C LYS A 80 13.74 24.50 1.88
N GLY A 81 12.80 24.71 2.78
CA GLY A 81 12.34 26.04 3.18
C GLY A 81 11.15 26.56 2.37
N ASP A 82 10.73 25.90 1.32
CA ASP A 82 9.49 26.23 0.63
C ASP A 82 8.29 25.87 1.49
N VAL A 83 7.21 26.62 1.38
CA VAL A 83 5.91 26.27 1.95
C VAL A 83 4.94 25.94 0.83
N ILE A 84 4.46 24.70 0.77
CA ILE A 84 3.42 24.30 -0.18
C ILE A 84 2.10 24.93 0.25
N THR A 85 1.52 25.76 -0.63
CA THR A 85 0.30 26.53 -0.36
C THR A 85 -0.88 26.09 -1.23
N ALA A 86 -0.64 25.43 -2.38
CA ALA A 86 -1.72 24.89 -3.20
C ALA A 86 -1.24 23.71 -4.07
N ILE A 87 -2.20 22.83 -4.45
CA ILE A 87 -2.05 21.79 -5.48
C ILE A 87 -3.21 21.95 -6.48
N ASP A 88 -2.89 22.11 -7.76
CA ASP A 88 -3.85 22.34 -8.84
C ASP A 88 -4.89 23.43 -8.47
N GLY A 89 -4.42 24.52 -7.84
CA GLY A 89 -5.25 25.62 -7.37
C GLY A 89 -6.03 25.36 -6.09
N HIS A 90 -6.01 24.13 -5.53
CA HIS A 90 -6.65 23.82 -4.27
C HIS A 90 -5.72 24.20 -3.12
N ARG A 91 -6.18 25.10 -2.25
CA ARG A 91 -5.44 25.59 -1.08
C ARG A 91 -5.06 24.47 -0.14
N ILE A 92 -3.82 24.50 0.35
CA ILE A 92 -3.26 23.58 1.31
C ILE A 92 -2.92 24.34 2.58
N THR A 93 -3.56 24.00 3.69
CA THR A 93 -3.33 24.60 5.00
C THR A 93 -2.67 23.64 5.99
N SER A 94 -2.64 22.33 5.65
CA SER A 94 -2.08 21.29 6.52
C SER A 94 -1.60 20.07 5.71
N PHE A 95 -0.81 19.22 6.35
CA PHE A 95 -0.40 17.92 5.81
C PHE A 95 -1.59 17.02 5.46
N ALA A 96 -2.65 17.06 6.29
CA ALA A 96 -3.85 16.26 6.01
C ALA A 96 -4.49 16.66 4.68
N GLN A 97 -4.62 17.96 4.39
CA GLN A 97 -5.14 18.44 3.12
C GLN A 97 -4.20 18.14 1.95
N LEU A 98 -2.87 18.25 2.16
CA LEU A 98 -1.87 17.86 1.17
C LEU A 98 -2.07 16.38 0.78
N GLN A 99 -2.18 15.49 1.75
CA GLN A 99 -2.41 14.06 1.52
C GLN A 99 -3.77 13.77 0.87
N GLU A 100 -4.81 14.47 1.27
CA GLU A 100 -6.13 14.35 0.66
C GLU A 100 -6.09 14.70 -0.83
N GLN A 101 -5.51 15.84 -1.18
CA GLN A 101 -5.39 16.24 -2.59
C GLN A 101 -4.55 15.24 -3.39
N LEU A 102 -3.39 14.85 -2.89
CA LEU A 102 -2.52 13.87 -3.55
C LEU A 102 -3.18 12.49 -3.70
N SER A 103 -4.08 12.10 -2.80
CA SER A 103 -4.80 10.81 -2.87
C SER A 103 -5.66 10.65 -4.12
N ARG A 104 -6.01 11.74 -4.80
CA ARG A 104 -6.79 11.76 -6.03
C ARG A 104 -5.98 11.37 -7.25
N PHE A 105 -4.66 11.49 -7.19
CA PHE A 105 -3.72 11.30 -8.30
C PHE A 105 -3.03 9.93 -8.25
N ARG A 106 -2.49 9.54 -9.40
CA ARG A 106 -1.72 8.31 -9.60
C ARG A 106 -0.26 8.62 -9.90
N PRO A 107 0.65 7.66 -9.73
CA PRO A 107 2.00 7.79 -10.27
C PRO A 107 1.97 8.10 -11.77
N GLY A 108 2.77 9.07 -12.20
CA GLY A 108 2.81 9.56 -13.56
C GLY A 108 1.89 10.74 -13.85
N ASP A 109 0.91 11.02 -13.00
CA ASP A 109 0.09 12.23 -13.14
C ASP A 109 0.96 13.46 -12.84
N ALA A 110 0.74 14.53 -13.62
CA ALA A 110 1.39 15.81 -13.41
C ALA A 110 0.45 16.75 -12.67
N VAL A 111 0.91 17.33 -11.58
CA VAL A 111 0.17 18.31 -10.77
C VAL A 111 0.92 19.64 -10.72
N GLN A 112 0.19 20.74 -10.58
CA GLN A 112 0.77 22.05 -10.32
C GLN A 112 0.90 22.25 -8.80
N VAL A 113 2.11 22.37 -8.32
CA VAL A 113 2.39 22.63 -6.89
C VAL A 113 2.80 24.09 -6.75
N THR A 114 1.99 24.84 -6.04
CA THR A 114 2.29 26.24 -5.72
C THR A 114 2.96 26.28 -4.35
N VAL A 115 4.09 26.98 -4.30
CA VAL A 115 4.87 27.17 -3.07
C VAL A 115 5.12 28.65 -2.81
N ASN A 116 5.25 29.02 -1.55
CA ASN A 116 5.80 30.28 -1.13
C ASN A 116 7.28 30.09 -0.77
N ARG A 117 8.15 30.77 -1.51
CA ARG A 117 9.60 30.80 -1.28
C ARG A 117 10.03 32.19 -0.88
N LYS A 118 10.31 32.41 0.41
CA LYS A 118 10.76 33.69 0.97
C LYS A 118 9.82 34.87 0.64
N GLY A 119 8.51 34.61 0.61
CA GLY A 119 7.49 35.63 0.30
C GLY A 119 7.07 35.69 -1.18
N ALA A 120 7.79 35.04 -2.08
CA ALA A 120 7.42 34.95 -3.48
C ALA A 120 6.66 33.65 -3.77
N GLU A 121 5.53 33.76 -4.47
CA GLU A 121 4.78 32.60 -4.94
C GLU A 121 5.41 32.05 -6.23
N LYS A 122 5.60 30.73 -6.27
CA LYS A 122 6.13 30.01 -7.43
C LYS A 122 5.31 28.76 -7.67
N THR A 123 5.06 28.43 -8.94
CA THR A 123 4.33 27.22 -9.31
C THR A 123 5.24 26.29 -10.11
N TYR A 124 5.27 25.02 -9.69
CA TYR A 124 6.07 23.96 -10.31
C TYR A 124 5.15 22.88 -10.85
N LYS A 125 5.43 22.41 -12.05
CA LYS A 125 4.79 21.21 -12.60
C LYS A 125 5.56 19.98 -12.12
N VAL A 126 4.93 19.17 -11.26
CA VAL A 126 5.53 18.00 -10.65
C VAL A 126 4.88 16.74 -11.18
N THR A 127 5.68 15.83 -11.75
CA THR A 127 5.20 14.48 -12.12
C THR A 127 5.33 13.56 -10.93
N LEU A 128 4.19 13.10 -10.39
CA LEU A 128 4.14 12.26 -9.20
C LEU A 128 4.80 10.89 -9.43
N ARG A 129 5.45 10.36 -8.42
CA ARG A 129 6.14 9.07 -8.44
C ARG A 129 5.43 8.04 -7.58
N ASN A 130 5.66 6.75 -7.85
CA ASN A 130 5.26 5.66 -6.98
C ASN A 130 6.27 5.47 -5.82
N GLN A 131 6.01 4.51 -4.94
CA GLN A 131 6.90 4.20 -3.81
C GLN A 131 8.29 3.70 -4.22
N GLU A 132 8.44 3.18 -5.44
CA GLU A 132 9.69 2.70 -6.01
C GLU A 132 10.44 3.80 -6.82
N GLY A 133 9.86 5.00 -6.86
CA GLY A 133 10.43 6.16 -7.54
C GLY A 133 10.12 6.25 -9.03
N GLY A 134 9.39 5.28 -9.58
CA GLY A 134 8.94 5.30 -10.96
C GLY A 134 7.68 6.16 -11.15
N SER A 135 7.46 6.59 -12.38
CA SER A 135 6.20 7.22 -12.81
C SER A 135 5.18 6.19 -13.34
N LYS A 136 5.57 4.91 -13.43
CA LYS A 136 4.69 3.85 -13.90
C LYS A 136 3.74 3.38 -12.80
N LEU A 137 2.52 3.02 -13.21
CA LEU A 137 1.56 2.37 -12.33
C LEU A 137 2.11 1.03 -11.86
N LEU A 138 2.07 0.79 -10.56
CA LEU A 138 2.46 -0.49 -9.97
C LEU A 138 1.36 -1.48 -10.32
N LYS A 139 1.67 -2.46 -11.16
CA LYS A 139 0.81 -3.64 -11.31
C LYS A 139 1.30 -4.66 -10.29
N GLN A 140 0.44 -5.03 -9.36
CA GLN A 140 0.69 -6.23 -8.60
C GLN A 140 0.68 -7.38 -9.61
N SER A 141 1.82 -8.03 -9.77
CA SER A 141 1.88 -9.23 -10.62
C SER A 141 0.89 -10.20 -10.03
N PRO A 142 -0.13 -10.67 -10.78
CA PRO A 142 -1.10 -11.63 -10.22
C PRO A 142 -0.41 -12.88 -9.64
N ASN A 143 0.84 -13.06 -10.01
CA ASN A 143 1.67 -14.21 -9.65
C ASN A 143 2.88 -13.89 -8.76
N ALA A 144 2.94 -12.69 -8.11
CA ALA A 144 4.11 -12.32 -7.30
C ALA A 144 4.35 -13.32 -6.15
N ALA A 145 3.30 -13.68 -5.41
CA ALA A 145 3.37 -14.71 -4.38
C ALA A 145 3.68 -16.09 -4.98
N ASN A 146 3.09 -16.44 -6.13
CA ASN A 146 3.37 -17.71 -6.82
C ASN A 146 4.84 -17.86 -7.17
N ASN A 147 5.45 -16.79 -7.70
CA ASN A 147 6.88 -16.81 -8.04
C ASN A 147 7.75 -16.96 -6.78
N ARG A 148 7.40 -16.27 -5.69
CA ARG A 148 8.14 -16.34 -4.43
C ARG A 148 7.99 -17.68 -3.74
N LEU A 149 6.80 -18.25 -3.74
CA LEU A 149 6.51 -19.55 -3.18
C LEU A 149 6.99 -20.69 -4.09
N GLY A 150 7.31 -20.39 -5.35
CA GLY A 150 7.69 -21.37 -6.37
C GLY A 150 6.55 -22.34 -6.71
N ALA A 151 5.33 -21.80 -6.80
CA ALA A 151 4.11 -22.59 -7.02
C ALA A 151 3.16 -21.87 -7.98
N THR A 152 2.33 -22.64 -8.65
CA THR A 152 1.17 -22.12 -9.37
C THR A 152 -0.06 -22.38 -8.50
N LEU A 153 -0.72 -21.29 -8.08
CA LEU A 153 -1.94 -21.33 -7.28
C LEU A 153 -3.12 -20.87 -8.13
N LYS A 154 -4.26 -21.48 -7.91
CA LYS A 154 -5.52 -21.15 -8.59
C LYS A 154 -6.64 -20.97 -7.55
N GLU A 155 -7.53 -20.02 -7.77
CA GLU A 155 -8.76 -19.90 -6.98
C GLU A 155 -9.67 -21.10 -7.25
N LEU A 156 -10.29 -21.64 -6.19
CA LEU A 156 -11.26 -22.71 -6.33
C LEU A 156 -12.48 -22.24 -7.13
N GLY A 157 -12.89 -23.05 -8.08
CA GLY A 157 -14.11 -22.80 -8.84
C GLY A 157 -15.39 -23.00 -8.02
N ALA A 158 -16.51 -22.49 -8.50
CA ALA A 158 -17.79 -22.57 -7.79
C ALA A 158 -18.22 -24.04 -7.49
N ASN A 159 -17.87 -24.97 -8.35
CA ASN A 159 -18.20 -26.40 -8.16
C ASN A 159 -17.30 -27.01 -7.07
N GLU A 160 -16.00 -26.67 -7.06
CA GLU A 160 -15.04 -27.15 -6.06
C GLU A 160 -15.39 -26.57 -4.66
N LEU A 161 -15.74 -25.29 -4.60
CA LEU A 161 -16.20 -24.64 -3.36
C LEU A 161 -17.42 -25.34 -2.77
N ARG A 162 -18.42 -25.68 -3.61
CA ARG A 162 -19.62 -26.41 -3.18
C ARG A 162 -19.28 -27.83 -2.72
N ALA A 163 -18.42 -28.52 -3.45
CA ALA A 163 -18.03 -29.91 -3.14
C ALA A 163 -17.31 -30.00 -1.78
N TYR A 164 -16.51 -28.97 -1.43
CA TYR A 164 -15.76 -28.93 -0.19
C TYR A 164 -16.49 -28.17 0.96
N GLY A 165 -17.69 -27.63 0.70
CA GLY A 165 -18.42 -26.82 1.71
C GLY A 165 -17.72 -25.52 2.08
N LEU A 166 -16.96 -24.94 1.14
CA LEU A 166 -16.15 -23.75 1.36
C LEU A 166 -16.75 -22.50 0.70
N SER A 167 -16.39 -21.35 1.23
CA SER A 167 -16.72 -20.05 0.61
C SER A 167 -15.54 -19.45 -0.16
N TYR A 168 -14.32 -19.95 0.06
CA TYR A 168 -13.08 -19.47 -0.59
C TYR A 168 -11.95 -20.49 -0.41
N GLY A 169 -10.88 -20.31 -1.20
CA GLY A 169 -9.65 -21.09 -1.08
C GLY A 169 -8.81 -21.01 -2.36
N LEU A 170 -7.50 -21.28 -2.20
CA LEU A 170 -6.54 -21.38 -3.31
C LEU A 170 -5.99 -22.78 -3.36
N VAL A 171 -6.08 -23.44 -4.51
CA VAL A 171 -5.49 -24.77 -4.71
C VAL A 171 -4.09 -24.69 -5.30
N VAL A 172 -3.17 -25.48 -4.78
CA VAL A 172 -1.82 -25.66 -5.35
C VAL A 172 -1.92 -26.54 -6.58
N GLN A 173 -1.83 -25.96 -7.79
CA GLN A 173 -1.88 -26.69 -9.05
C GLN A 173 -0.57 -27.37 -9.38
N SER A 174 0.56 -26.66 -9.16
CA SER A 174 1.89 -27.20 -9.42
C SER A 174 2.94 -26.57 -8.52
N LEU A 175 4.02 -27.31 -8.26
CA LEU A 175 5.15 -26.90 -7.44
C LEU A 175 6.46 -27.06 -8.20
N GLN A 176 7.29 -26.03 -8.22
CA GLN A 176 8.65 -26.11 -8.73
C GLN A 176 9.49 -27.04 -7.85
N SER A 177 10.47 -27.72 -8.43
CA SER A 177 11.29 -28.74 -7.73
C SER A 177 12.01 -28.19 -6.48
N ASN A 178 12.40 -26.91 -6.50
CA ASN A 178 13.11 -26.25 -5.38
C ASN A 178 12.26 -25.19 -4.68
N SER A 179 10.93 -25.27 -4.76
CA SER A 179 10.01 -24.28 -4.19
C SER A 179 10.03 -24.26 -2.67
N ALA A 180 9.76 -23.08 -2.10
CA ALA A 180 9.64 -22.91 -0.64
C ALA A 180 8.50 -23.79 -0.08
N LEU A 181 7.37 -23.89 -0.81
CA LEU A 181 6.26 -24.75 -0.42
C LEU A 181 6.64 -26.23 -0.38
N ARG A 182 7.37 -26.72 -1.39
CA ARG A 182 7.82 -28.12 -1.42
C ARG A 182 8.79 -28.45 -0.28
N LYS A 183 9.70 -27.51 0.03
CA LYS A 183 10.63 -27.65 1.19
C LYS A 183 9.90 -27.69 2.51
N ALA A 184 8.78 -26.99 2.63
CA ALA A 184 7.91 -27.03 3.82
C ALA A 184 7.02 -28.27 3.88
N GLY A 185 7.06 -29.18 2.87
CA GLY A 185 6.27 -30.41 2.83
C GLY A 185 4.90 -30.28 2.17
N VAL A 186 4.59 -29.14 1.59
CA VAL A 186 3.34 -28.95 0.82
C VAL A 186 3.41 -29.75 -0.50
N ARG A 187 2.30 -30.38 -0.85
CA ARG A 187 2.14 -31.14 -2.11
C ARG A 187 1.09 -30.49 -3.00
N GLU A 188 1.10 -30.84 -4.26
CA GLU A 188 0.06 -30.47 -5.23
C GLU A 188 -1.31 -30.97 -4.75
N GLY A 189 -2.37 -30.24 -5.07
CA GLY A 189 -3.72 -30.50 -4.59
C GLY A 189 -4.04 -29.90 -3.20
N PHE A 190 -3.06 -29.38 -2.47
CA PHE A 190 -3.32 -28.72 -1.18
C PHE A 190 -4.19 -27.48 -1.38
N VAL A 191 -5.26 -27.36 -0.60
CA VAL A 191 -6.16 -26.21 -0.59
C VAL A 191 -5.79 -25.28 0.56
N LEU A 192 -5.27 -24.11 0.22
CA LEU A 192 -4.89 -23.02 1.15
C LEU A 192 -6.14 -22.24 1.56
N LEU A 193 -6.39 -22.12 2.85
CA LEU A 193 -7.51 -21.36 3.42
C LEU A 193 -7.04 -20.06 4.07
N THR A 194 -5.93 -20.09 4.80
CA THR A 194 -5.38 -18.91 5.45
C THR A 194 -3.86 -18.83 5.30
N ALA A 195 -3.34 -17.59 5.30
CA ALA A 195 -1.92 -17.28 5.41
C ALA A 195 -1.74 -16.26 6.54
N ASN A 196 -0.92 -16.58 7.56
CA ASN A 196 -0.75 -15.76 8.78
C ASN A 196 -2.11 -15.35 9.38
N ASN A 197 -3.06 -16.29 9.48
CA ASN A 197 -4.45 -16.09 9.93
C ASN A 197 -5.31 -15.16 9.03
N VAL A 198 -4.80 -14.69 7.90
CA VAL A 198 -5.57 -13.92 6.92
C VAL A 198 -6.29 -14.90 5.98
N PRO A 199 -7.63 -14.82 5.82
CA PRO A 199 -8.36 -15.64 4.87
C PRO A 199 -7.94 -15.39 3.43
N LEU A 200 -7.66 -16.44 2.66
CA LEU A 200 -7.26 -16.38 1.26
C LEU A 200 -8.47 -16.53 0.33
N ARG A 201 -9.18 -15.45 0.12
CA ARG A 201 -10.36 -15.40 -0.77
C ARG A 201 -9.96 -15.28 -2.24
N SER A 202 -8.77 -14.73 -2.48
CA SER A 202 -8.23 -14.48 -3.81
C SER A 202 -6.71 -14.58 -3.80
N GLN A 203 -6.12 -14.68 -4.98
CA GLN A 203 -4.67 -14.60 -5.15
C GLN A 203 -4.10 -13.25 -4.69
N SER A 204 -4.91 -12.20 -4.74
CA SER A 204 -4.54 -10.87 -4.24
C SER A 204 -4.30 -10.87 -2.73
N ASP A 205 -5.09 -11.61 -1.94
CA ASP A 205 -4.91 -11.70 -0.49
C ASP A 205 -3.57 -12.33 -0.15
N LEU A 206 -3.21 -13.41 -0.83
CA LEU A 206 -1.91 -14.06 -0.66
C LEU A 206 -0.75 -13.13 -1.03
N ASN A 207 -0.87 -12.39 -2.15
CA ASN A 207 0.13 -11.41 -2.56
C ASN A 207 0.32 -10.32 -1.50
N GLN A 208 -0.76 -9.85 -0.86
CA GLN A 208 -0.69 -8.85 0.22
C GLN A 208 0.06 -9.39 1.43
N VAL A 209 -0.25 -10.62 1.86
CA VAL A 209 0.41 -11.26 3.01
C VAL A 209 1.90 -11.44 2.74
N VAL A 210 2.28 -11.95 1.57
CA VAL A 210 3.69 -12.15 1.17
C VAL A 210 4.42 -10.81 1.09
N SER A 211 3.81 -9.79 0.49
CA SER A 211 4.39 -8.45 0.40
C SER A 211 4.56 -7.76 1.76
N ALA A 212 3.65 -8.00 2.71
CA ALA A 212 3.76 -7.49 4.07
C ALA A 212 4.94 -8.12 4.83
N LEU A 213 5.19 -9.42 4.61
CA LEU A 213 6.35 -10.12 5.17
C LEU A 213 7.66 -9.59 4.62
N ASP A 214 7.74 -9.29 3.32
CA ASP A 214 8.92 -8.72 2.69
C ASP A 214 9.28 -7.35 3.28
N LYS A 215 8.28 -6.51 3.50
CA LYS A 215 8.46 -5.19 4.15
C LYS A 215 8.93 -5.31 5.60
N ALA A 216 8.38 -6.27 6.36
CA ALA A 216 8.78 -6.52 7.74
C ALA A 216 10.20 -7.11 7.82
N GLY A 217 10.58 -7.99 6.90
CA GLY A 217 11.91 -8.61 6.81
C GLY A 217 13.01 -7.61 6.44
N SER A 218 12.71 -6.62 5.59
CA SER A 218 13.69 -5.59 5.19
C SER A 218 14.04 -4.60 6.30
N GLN A 219 13.18 -4.45 7.32
CA GLN A 219 13.44 -3.58 8.49
C GLN A 219 14.20 -4.27 9.62
N SER A 220 14.34 -5.60 9.58
CA SER A 220 15.03 -6.37 10.63
C SER A 220 16.10 -7.27 10.02
N ARG A 221 17.37 -6.88 10.15
CA ARG A 221 18.55 -7.62 9.65
C ARG A 221 18.71 -9.06 10.17
N SER A 222 17.80 -9.60 10.99
CA SER A 222 18.00 -10.85 11.73
C SER A 222 16.83 -11.84 11.76
N ARG A 223 15.69 -11.58 11.10
CA ARG A 223 14.57 -12.54 11.11
C ARG A 223 14.22 -13.01 9.70
N ARG A 224 14.39 -14.34 9.48
CA ARG A 224 13.77 -15.02 8.33
C ARG A 224 12.26 -14.79 8.39
N SER A 225 11.68 -14.39 7.28
CA SER A 225 10.24 -14.17 7.19
C SER A 225 9.56 -15.53 7.06
N ALA A 226 8.89 -15.97 8.12
CA ALA A 226 8.13 -17.22 8.12
C ALA A 226 6.67 -16.94 7.75
N LEU A 227 6.14 -17.70 6.80
CA LEU A 227 4.75 -17.66 6.37
C LEU A 227 4.03 -18.90 6.91
N GLN A 228 3.07 -18.71 7.80
CA GLN A 228 2.21 -19.79 8.29
C GLN A 228 1.03 -19.97 7.33
N LEU A 229 0.94 -21.15 6.72
CA LEU A 229 -0.15 -21.54 5.85
C LEU A 229 -1.02 -22.58 6.55
N ARG A 230 -2.33 -22.44 6.43
CA ARG A 230 -3.30 -23.45 6.91
C ARG A 230 -4.26 -23.80 5.79
N GLY A 231 -4.54 -25.08 5.67
CA GLY A 231 -5.41 -25.62 4.65
C GLY A 231 -5.66 -27.09 4.84
N PHE A 232 -6.09 -27.78 3.81
CA PHE A 232 -6.38 -29.21 3.84
C PHE A 232 -6.11 -29.86 2.48
N TYR A 233 -5.99 -31.19 2.50
CA TYR A 233 -5.99 -32.02 1.30
C TYR A 233 -7.40 -32.56 1.06
N PRO A 234 -8.03 -32.33 -0.11
CA PRO A 234 -9.39 -32.80 -0.39
C PRO A 234 -9.54 -34.32 -0.33
N GLU A 235 -8.46 -35.05 -0.60
CA GLU A 235 -8.45 -36.53 -0.58
C GLU A 235 -8.61 -37.11 0.85
N THR A 236 -8.04 -36.44 1.85
CA THR A 236 -8.05 -36.93 3.23
C THR A 236 -8.98 -36.13 4.14
N GLY A 237 -9.35 -34.91 3.75
CA GLY A 237 -10.10 -33.98 4.60
C GLY A 237 -9.29 -33.43 5.80
N GLU A 238 -8.03 -33.82 5.94
CA GLU A 238 -7.19 -33.45 7.07
C GLU A 238 -6.73 -31.99 6.97
N VAL A 239 -6.99 -31.21 8.01
CA VAL A 239 -6.53 -29.82 8.10
C VAL A 239 -5.10 -29.78 8.63
N VAL A 240 -4.21 -29.23 7.84
CA VAL A 240 -2.76 -29.17 8.11
C VAL A 240 -2.29 -27.72 8.12
N SER A 241 -1.28 -27.45 8.95
CA SER A 241 -0.59 -26.15 8.97
C SER A 241 0.89 -26.36 8.60
N PHE A 242 1.39 -25.50 7.72
CA PHE A 242 2.79 -25.48 7.31
C PHE A 242 3.42 -24.13 7.65
N VAL A 243 4.71 -24.16 8.01
CA VAL A 243 5.53 -22.96 8.14
C VAL A 243 6.51 -22.94 6.97
N VAL A 244 6.46 -21.89 6.20
CA VAL A 244 7.26 -21.70 4.97
C VAL A 244 8.24 -20.59 5.20
N ASP A 245 9.53 -20.86 5.11
CA ASP A 245 10.59 -19.85 5.14
C ASP A 245 10.72 -19.19 3.77
N LEU A 246 10.66 -17.84 3.74
CA LEU A 246 10.69 -17.02 2.53
C LEU A 246 11.99 -16.22 2.39
#